data_712fea3efb27804810bddcb3efbc33a6
#
_entry.id   712fea3efb27804810bddcb3efbc33a6
#
_cell.length_a   1.000
_cell.length_b   1.000
_cell.length_c   1.000
_cell.angle_alpha   90.00
_cell.angle_beta   90.00
_cell.angle_gamma   90.00
#
_symmetry.space_group_name_H-M   'P 1'
#
loop_
_entity.id
_entity.type
_entity.pdbx_description
1 polymer ?
#
loop_
_entity_poly.entity_id
_entity_poly.type
_entity_poly.pdbx_seq_one_letter_code
_entity_poly.pdbx_strand_id
1 'polypeptide(L)'
;MLTLRNYQSEAIDAVFDYWQEEAGNPLVDLATGCGKSLVMASLIQRLVEGWPDMRVMVVTHVAELIEQNYLELLGVWPFAPAGIYSAGLGRRDARSQIVFAGIQTVHNKAKQIGHIDVLMVDECHLIPINSNTMYRKFIDALLEINPDMKILGLTATPYRLDTGRLDEGADRLFDQIVYTYGVADGIRDGFLAPLTSKPTATEYDVNGVGRLGGDYKQRALEEVINRTDLNDAVVSEIIAKGNDRRSWLCFCAGVKAALDVRDVFRSRGITCEAVTGDTPKEERRRILEDFKAYRIQCVTNNSVLTTGFNHKGVDLIAFMRPTLSLSLYVQMAGRGTRPLYKPGAPLDTVEDRLAAISAGPKRNCLVLDFAKLVDRHGPVDMVEPKAPSAGNGEPP
;
A
#
# COMPACT_ATOMS: atom_id res chain seq x y z
N MET A 1 -24.83 3.94 -8.69
CA MET A 1 -23.56 4.00 -9.46
C MET A 1 -22.53 4.67 -8.56
N LEU A 2 -21.33 4.09 -8.41
CA LEU A 2 -20.24 4.75 -7.67
C LEU A 2 -19.80 5.97 -8.49
N THR A 3 -19.90 7.16 -7.89
CA THR A 3 -19.43 8.39 -8.54
C THR A 3 -17.95 8.60 -8.22
N LEU A 4 -17.12 8.77 -9.23
CA LEU A 4 -15.72 9.12 -9.07
C LEU A 4 -15.59 10.50 -8.41
N ARG A 5 -14.58 10.67 -7.59
CA ARG A 5 -14.16 11.97 -7.08
C ARG A 5 -13.39 12.71 -8.18
N ASN A 6 -13.34 14.04 -8.12
CA ASN A 6 -12.70 14.85 -9.17
C ASN A 6 -11.27 14.35 -9.49
N TYR A 7 -10.41 14.21 -8.47
CA TYR A 7 -9.04 13.75 -8.68
C TYR A 7 -8.94 12.32 -9.27
N GLN A 8 -9.96 11.47 -9.07
CA GLN A 8 -10.00 10.14 -9.67
C GLN A 8 -10.33 10.21 -11.15
N SER A 9 -11.24 11.11 -11.54
CA SER A 9 -11.54 11.39 -12.96
C SER A 9 -10.33 12.03 -13.64
N GLU A 10 -9.73 13.04 -13.01
CA GLU A 10 -8.53 13.71 -13.51
C GLU A 10 -7.36 12.73 -13.72
N ALA A 11 -7.15 11.78 -12.81
CA ALA A 11 -6.12 10.74 -12.97
C ALA A 11 -6.38 9.84 -14.19
N ILE A 12 -7.64 9.52 -14.47
CA ILE A 12 -8.03 8.72 -15.64
C ILE A 12 -7.82 9.55 -16.92
N ASP A 13 -8.27 10.79 -16.92
CA ASP A 13 -8.15 11.68 -18.08
C ASP A 13 -6.66 11.93 -18.42
N ALA A 14 -5.80 12.16 -17.41
CA ALA A 14 -4.36 12.33 -17.60
C ALA A 14 -3.69 11.11 -18.28
N VAL A 15 -4.15 9.88 -18.00
CA VAL A 15 -3.65 8.70 -18.69
C VAL A 15 -4.08 8.69 -20.17
N PHE A 16 -5.33 9.05 -20.46
CA PHE A 16 -5.80 9.11 -21.85
C PHE A 16 -5.13 10.23 -22.63
N ASP A 17 -4.98 11.42 -22.03
CA ASP A 17 -4.31 12.56 -22.65
C ASP A 17 -2.86 12.19 -23.00
N TYR A 18 -2.14 11.56 -22.06
CA TYR A 18 -0.78 11.08 -22.31
C TYR A 18 -0.72 10.09 -23.49
N TRP A 19 -1.61 9.10 -23.56
CA TRP A 19 -1.60 8.12 -24.65
C TRP A 19 -2.07 8.67 -26.00
N GLN A 20 -2.72 9.85 -26.04
CA GLN A 20 -3.01 10.55 -27.28
C GLN A 20 -1.79 11.29 -27.84
N GLU A 21 -0.94 11.79 -26.97
CA GLU A 21 0.21 12.61 -27.32
C GLU A 21 1.52 11.81 -27.43
N GLU A 22 1.65 10.77 -26.59
CA GLU A 22 2.88 10.02 -26.42
C GLU A 22 2.68 8.49 -26.54
N ALA A 23 3.70 7.81 -27.00
CA ALA A 23 3.69 6.34 -27.13
C ALA A 23 4.16 5.60 -25.85
N GLY A 24 4.63 6.33 -24.84
CA GLY A 24 5.31 5.77 -23.66
C GLY A 24 4.40 5.12 -22.62
N ASN A 25 5.01 4.81 -21.48
CA ASN A 25 4.40 4.14 -20.34
C ASN A 25 4.15 5.12 -19.19
N PRO A 26 2.94 5.61 -19.00
CA PRO A 26 2.61 6.54 -17.92
C PRO A 26 2.59 5.86 -16.55
N LEU A 27 2.74 6.67 -15.51
CA LEU A 27 2.59 6.29 -14.12
C LEU A 27 1.62 7.22 -13.41
N VAL A 28 0.70 6.65 -12.63
CA VAL A 28 -0.23 7.39 -11.77
C VAL A 28 0.18 7.18 -10.32
N ASP A 29 0.43 8.29 -9.63
CA ASP A 29 0.75 8.34 -8.20
C ASP A 29 -0.49 8.75 -7.41
N LEU A 30 -1.07 7.80 -6.67
CA LEU A 30 -2.22 8.03 -5.80
C LEU A 30 -1.94 7.53 -4.40
N ALA A 31 -2.05 8.41 -3.42
CA ALA A 31 -1.84 8.07 -2.02
C ALA A 31 -2.67 6.87 -1.55
N THR A 32 -2.11 6.12 -0.60
CA THR A 32 -2.82 5.00 0.03
C THR A 32 -4.13 5.48 0.65
N GLY A 33 -5.25 4.86 0.27
CA GLY A 33 -6.59 5.24 0.74
C GLY A 33 -7.36 6.17 -0.21
N CYS A 34 -6.74 6.68 -1.27
CA CYS A 34 -7.39 7.54 -2.27
C CYS A 34 -8.12 6.79 -3.39
N GLY A 35 -8.29 5.47 -3.26
CA GLY A 35 -9.12 4.69 -4.18
C GLY A 35 -8.44 4.33 -5.50
N LYS A 36 -7.15 4.01 -5.46
CA LYS A 36 -6.37 3.54 -6.63
C LYS A 36 -7.06 2.39 -7.36
N SER A 37 -7.62 1.41 -6.64
CA SER A 37 -8.36 0.29 -7.23
C SER A 37 -9.62 0.73 -7.98
N LEU A 38 -10.31 1.78 -7.50
CA LEU A 38 -11.48 2.34 -8.17
C LEU A 38 -11.09 3.09 -9.45
N VAL A 39 -10.01 3.86 -9.43
CA VAL A 39 -9.44 4.51 -10.62
C VAL A 39 -9.08 3.47 -11.67
N MET A 40 -8.39 2.40 -11.27
CA MET A 40 -8.04 1.30 -12.17
C MET A 40 -9.27 0.60 -12.75
N ALA A 41 -10.27 0.29 -11.93
CA ALA A 41 -11.52 -0.35 -12.38
C ALA A 41 -12.28 0.53 -13.39
N SER A 42 -12.40 1.84 -13.12
CA SER A 42 -13.08 2.77 -13.99
C SER A 42 -12.31 3.03 -15.29
N LEU A 43 -10.98 3.07 -15.23
CA LEU A 43 -10.14 3.15 -16.43
C LEU A 43 -10.30 1.90 -17.32
N ILE A 44 -10.31 0.70 -16.71
CA ILE A 44 -10.55 -0.56 -17.44
C ILE A 44 -11.92 -0.52 -18.13
N GLN A 45 -12.97 -0.12 -17.42
CA GLN A 45 -14.31 -0.01 -17.98
C GLN A 45 -14.31 0.95 -19.18
N ARG A 46 -13.76 2.15 -19.03
CA ARG A 46 -13.70 3.16 -20.10
C ARG A 46 -12.89 2.68 -21.33
N LEU A 47 -11.80 1.95 -21.10
CA LEU A 47 -10.99 1.35 -22.18
C LEU A 47 -11.81 0.33 -22.98
N VAL A 48 -12.43 -0.64 -22.31
CA VAL A 48 -13.18 -1.70 -22.98
C VAL A 48 -14.48 -1.20 -23.60
N GLU A 49 -15.15 -0.20 -23.02
CA GLU A 49 -16.30 0.45 -23.65
C GLU A 49 -15.91 1.23 -24.93
N GLY A 50 -14.74 1.88 -24.93
CA GLY A 50 -14.22 2.60 -26.11
C GLY A 50 -13.64 1.65 -27.19
N TRP A 51 -13.06 0.54 -26.79
CA TRP A 51 -12.44 -0.47 -27.67
C TRP A 51 -12.89 -1.87 -27.24
N PRO A 52 -14.03 -2.36 -27.76
CA PRO A 52 -14.65 -3.62 -27.27
C PRO A 52 -13.80 -4.89 -27.43
N ASP A 53 -12.84 -4.91 -28.34
CA ASP A 53 -11.95 -6.04 -28.55
C ASP A 53 -10.66 -5.97 -27.73
N MET A 54 -10.43 -4.87 -27.00
CA MET A 54 -9.23 -4.64 -26.21
C MET A 54 -9.12 -5.65 -25.07
N ARG A 55 -7.93 -6.23 -24.90
CA ARG A 55 -7.59 -7.09 -23.78
C ARG A 55 -6.73 -6.35 -22.75
N VAL A 56 -7.20 -6.35 -21.51
CA VAL A 56 -6.52 -5.67 -20.40
C VAL A 56 -6.03 -6.71 -19.39
N MET A 57 -4.81 -6.53 -18.92
CA MET A 57 -4.26 -7.37 -17.85
C MET A 57 -3.79 -6.50 -16.70
N VAL A 58 -4.21 -6.86 -15.47
CA VAL A 58 -3.73 -6.26 -14.23
C VAL A 58 -2.82 -7.25 -13.52
N VAL A 59 -1.59 -6.83 -13.22
CA VAL A 59 -0.61 -7.66 -12.53
C VAL A 59 -0.21 -7.04 -11.20
N THR A 60 -0.23 -7.86 -10.16
CA THR A 60 0.30 -7.53 -8.83
C THR A 60 1.03 -8.73 -8.23
N HIS A 61 1.74 -8.53 -7.13
CA HIS A 61 2.49 -9.61 -6.47
C HIS A 61 1.79 -10.18 -5.23
N VAL A 62 0.70 -9.58 -4.75
CA VAL A 62 -0.04 -9.98 -3.55
C VAL A 62 -1.40 -10.55 -3.91
N ALA A 63 -1.69 -11.78 -3.48
CA ALA A 63 -2.94 -12.48 -3.82
C ALA A 63 -4.19 -11.73 -3.35
N GLU A 64 -4.14 -11.12 -2.17
CA GLU A 64 -5.22 -10.32 -1.61
C GLU A 64 -5.55 -9.09 -2.48
N LEU A 65 -4.54 -8.46 -3.09
CA LEU A 65 -4.75 -7.33 -4.01
C LEU A 65 -5.38 -7.79 -5.34
N ILE A 66 -5.06 -9.00 -5.82
CA ILE A 66 -5.67 -9.55 -7.03
C ILE A 66 -7.19 -9.67 -6.84
N GLU A 67 -7.61 -10.28 -5.74
CA GLU A 67 -9.02 -10.48 -5.42
C GLU A 67 -9.72 -9.14 -5.15
N GLN A 68 -9.09 -8.25 -4.40
CA GLN A 68 -9.64 -6.92 -4.10
C GLN A 68 -9.86 -6.11 -5.39
N ASN A 69 -8.89 -6.03 -6.28
CA ASN A 69 -8.99 -5.28 -7.53
C ASN A 69 -10.04 -5.88 -8.47
N TYR A 70 -10.14 -7.21 -8.53
CA TYR A 70 -11.18 -7.91 -9.26
C TYR A 70 -12.58 -7.58 -8.73
N LEU A 71 -12.78 -7.64 -7.42
CA LEU A 71 -14.07 -7.32 -6.78
C LEU A 71 -14.43 -5.84 -6.92
N GLU A 72 -13.45 -4.94 -6.89
CA GLU A 72 -13.65 -3.51 -7.13
C GLU A 72 -14.17 -3.27 -8.57
N LEU A 73 -13.58 -3.95 -9.57
CA LEU A 73 -14.09 -3.89 -10.94
C LEU A 73 -15.55 -4.38 -11.03
N LEU A 74 -15.88 -5.50 -10.39
CA LEU A 74 -17.26 -6.00 -10.39
C LEU A 74 -18.22 -5.07 -9.63
N GLY A 75 -17.72 -4.29 -8.66
CA GLY A 75 -18.49 -3.24 -7.98
C GLY A 75 -18.83 -2.06 -8.89
N VAL A 76 -17.94 -1.71 -9.81
CA VAL A 76 -18.13 -0.65 -10.81
C VAL A 76 -18.92 -1.18 -12.02
N TRP A 77 -18.56 -2.36 -12.48
CA TRP A 77 -19.12 -3.00 -13.67
C TRP A 77 -19.44 -4.47 -13.39
N PRO A 78 -20.69 -4.78 -12.91
CA PRO A 78 -21.07 -6.12 -12.43
C PRO A 78 -20.93 -7.25 -13.47
N PHE A 79 -21.06 -6.94 -14.77
CA PHE A 79 -20.96 -7.91 -15.87
C PHE A 79 -19.65 -7.79 -16.65
N ALA A 80 -18.59 -7.25 -16.03
CA ALA A 80 -17.29 -7.17 -16.66
C ALA A 80 -16.81 -8.56 -17.12
N PRO A 81 -16.29 -8.71 -18.36
CA PRO A 81 -15.75 -9.98 -18.87
C PRO A 81 -14.38 -10.28 -18.26
N ALA A 82 -14.34 -10.35 -16.92
CA ALA A 82 -13.14 -10.43 -16.13
C ALA A 82 -12.92 -11.81 -15.51
N GLY A 83 -11.64 -12.18 -15.36
CA GLY A 83 -11.23 -13.41 -14.70
C GLY A 83 -9.97 -13.23 -13.86
N ILE A 84 -9.68 -14.23 -13.04
CA ILE A 84 -8.48 -14.27 -12.19
C ILE A 84 -7.52 -15.35 -12.67
N TYR A 85 -6.23 -15.03 -12.76
CA TYR A 85 -5.18 -15.99 -13.03
C TYR A 85 -4.13 -15.98 -11.90
N SER A 86 -4.40 -16.74 -10.84
CA SER A 86 -3.58 -16.79 -9.64
C SER A 86 -3.56 -18.20 -9.04
N ALA A 87 -2.35 -18.72 -8.80
CA ALA A 87 -2.16 -19.99 -8.08
C ALA A 87 -2.65 -19.91 -6.64
N GLY A 88 -2.36 -18.79 -5.96
CA GLY A 88 -2.76 -18.58 -4.57
C GLY A 88 -4.27 -18.51 -4.34
N LEU A 89 -5.03 -18.17 -5.41
CA LEU A 89 -6.50 -18.14 -5.41
C LEU A 89 -7.14 -19.33 -6.12
N GLY A 90 -6.33 -20.29 -6.62
CA GLY A 90 -6.83 -21.50 -7.29
C GLY A 90 -7.51 -21.27 -8.64
N ARG A 91 -7.38 -20.10 -9.26
CA ARG A 91 -8.05 -19.71 -10.51
C ARG A 91 -7.07 -19.62 -11.68
N ARG A 92 -7.56 -19.91 -12.90
CA ARG A 92 -6.75 -20.02 -14.13
C ARG A 92 -7.45 -19.41 -15.37
N ASP A 93 -8.09 -18.26 -15.23
CA ASP A 93 -8.94 -17.64 -16.25
C ASP A 93 -8.08 -16.84 -17.29
N ALA A 94 -7.12 -17.49 -17.94
CA ALA A 94 -6.15 -16.85 -18.85
C ALA A 94 -6.76 -16.20 -20.09
N ARG A 95 -7.97 -16.63 -20.52
CA ARG A 95 -8.62 -16.18 -21.74
C ARG A 95 -9.66 -15.09 -21.55
N SER A 96 -9.90 -14.67 -20.33
CA SER A 96 -10.81 -13.54 -20.06
C SER A 96 -10.31 -12.29 -20.77
N GLN A 97 -11.20 -11.42 -21.16
CA GLN A 97 -10.86 -10.14 -21.79
C GLN A 97 -10.09 -9.25 -20.79
N ILE A 98 -10.52 -9.25 -19.53
CA ILE A 98 -9.85 -8.57 -18.43
C ILE A 98 -9.29 -9.64 -17.50
N VAL A 99 -7.96 -9.66 -17.30
CA VAL A 99 -7.29 -10.68 -16.49
C VAL A 99 -6.61 -10.03 -15.29
N PHE A 100 -7.02 -10.42 -14.08
CA PHE A 100 -6.29 -10.06 -12.84
C PHE A 100 -5.35 -11.17 -12.44
N ALA A 101 -4.05 -10.91 -12.34
CA ALA A 101 -3.06 -11.94 -12.19
C ALA A 101 -1.97 -11.65 -11.16
N GLY A 102 -1.43 -12.74 -10.57
CA GLY A 102 -0.24 -12.68 -9.73
C GLY A 102 1.03 -12.94 -10.55
N ILE A 103 2.00 -12.05 -10.46
CA ILE A 103 3.26 -12.17 -11.23
C ILE A 103 3.95 -13.52 -11.00
N GLN A 104 3.95 -14.05 -9.77
CA GLN A 104 4.52 -15.36 -9.45
C GLN A 104 3.85 -16.51 -10.22
N THR A 105 2.58 -16.32 -10.62
CA THR A 105 1.83 -17.31 -11.41
C THR A 105 2.08 -17.19 -12.90
N VAL A 106 2.21 -15.95 -13.42
CA VAL A 106 2.16 -15.69 -14.86
C VAL A 106 3.51 -15.39 -15.51
N HIS A 107 4.57 -15.15 -14.74
CA HIS A 107 5.86 -14.67 -15.25
C HIS A 107 6.48 -15.48 -16.39
N ASN A 108 6.16 -16.74 -16.52
CA ASN A 108 6.64 -17.64 -17.59
C ASN A 108 5.50 -18.13 -18.51
N LYS A 109 4.37 -17.43 -18.56
CA LYS A 109 3.15 -17.88 -19.27
C LYS A 109 2.63 -16.88 -20.30
N ALA A 110 3.45 -15.96 -20.77
CA ALA A 110 3.06 -14.96 -21.76
C ALA A 110 2.41 -15.60 -23.00
N LYS A 111 2.98 -16.69 -23.54
CA LYS A 111 2.41 -17.42 -24.69
C LYS A 111 1.04 -18.04 -24.40
N GLN A 112 0.76 -18.46 -23.17
CA GLN A 112 -0.54 -19.02 -22.78
C GLN A 112 -1.60 -17.92 -22.64
N ILE A 113 -1.19 -16.75 -22.15
CA ILE A 113 -2.04 -15.56 -22.01
C ILE A 113 -2.35 -14.97 -23.37
N GLY A 114 -1.35 -14.92 -24.26
CA GLY A 114 -1.46 -14.37 -25.60
C GLY A 114 -1.45 -12.85 -25.64
N HIS A 115 -2.08 -12.28 -26.65
CA HIS A 115 -2.14 -10.85 -26.90
C HIS A 115 -2.77 -10.07 -25.74
N ILE A 116 -2.13 -9.02 -25.30
CA ILE A 116 -2.62 -8.01 -24.32
C ILE A 116 -2.37 -6.63 -24.94
N ASP A 117 -3.37 -5.78 -24.90
CA ASP A 117 -3.29 -4.39 -25.39
C ASP A 117 -2.80 -3.43 -24.30
N VAL A 118 -3.30 -3.62 -23.07
CA VAL A 118 -2.93 -2.79 -21.93
C VAL A 118 -2.54 -3.66 -20.74
N LEU A 119 -1.31 -3.49 -20.26
CA LEU A 119 -0.81 -4.08 -19.02
C LEU A 119 -0.79 -3.03 -17.93
N MET A 120 -1.59 -3.21 -16.90
CA MET A 120 -1.58 -2.37 -15.69
C MET A 120 -0.81 -3.07 -14.57
N VAL A 121 0.11 -2.37 -13.93
CA VAL A 121 0.89 -2.89 -12.81
C VAL A 121 0.53 -2.14 -11.52
N ASP A 122 -0.19 -2.81 -10.63
CA ASP A 122 -0.51 -2.27 -9.31
C ASP A 122 0.67 -2.46 -8.36
N GLU A 123 0.94 -1.45 -7.53
CA GLU A 123 2.14 -1.32 -6.70
C GLU A 123 3.44 -1.44 -7.53
N CYS A 124 3.50 -0.71 -8.65
CA CYS A 124 4.57 -0.82 -9.64
C CYS A 124 5.96 -0.43 -9.12
N HIS A 125 6.07 0.22 -7.96
CA HIS A 125 7.35 0.45 -7.27
C HIS A 125 8.07 -0.85 -6.88
N LEU A 126 7.35 -1.96 -6.85
CA LEU A 126 7.90 -3.30 -6.56
C LEU A 126 8.53 -3.97 -7.79
N ILE A 127 8.44 -3.39 -8.98
CA ILE A 127 9.15 -3.88 -10.15
C ILE A 127 10.63 -3.55 -9.99
N PRO A 128 11.53 -4.54 -9.88
CA PRO A 128 12.96 -4.25 -9.79
C PRO A 128 13.50 -3.67 -11.11
N ILE A 129 14.56 -2.86 -11.03
CA ILE A 129 15.21 -2.33 -12.24
C ILE A 129 15.90 -3.42 -13.04
N ASN A 130 16.49 -4.41 -12.35
CA ASN A 130 17.22 -5.50 -13.01
C ASN A 130 16.32 -6.22 -14.04
N SER A 131 16.80 -6.31 -15.28
CA SER A 131 16.13 -6.96 -16.41
C SER A 131 15.89 -8.46 -16.19
N ASN A 132 16.63 -9.11 -15.31
CA ASN A 132 16.52 -10.56 -15.08
C ASN A 132 15.45 -10.95 -14.05
N THR A 133 14.47 -10.10 -13.78
CA THR A 133 13.38 -10.34 -12.82
C THR A 133 12.13 -10.92 -13.45
N MET A 134 11.24 -11.49 -12.63
CA MET A 134 9.95 -12.03 -13.10
C MET A 134 9.12 -10.99 -13.87
N TYR A 135 9.06 -9.76 -13.36
CA TYR A 135 8.30 -8.68 -14.01
C TYR A 135 8.87 -8.33 -15.38
N ARG A 136 10.19 -8.04 -15.44
CA ARG A 136 10.82 -7.62 -16.70
C ARG A 136 10.74 -8.72 -17.76
N LYS A 137 11.07 -9.95 -17.42
CA LYS A 137 10.93 -11.10 -18.34
C LYS A 137 9.51 -11.29 -18.85
N PHE A 138 8.51 -11.08 -17.99
CA PHE A 138 7.12 -11.23 -18.39
C PHE A 138 6.67 -10.10 -19.31
N ILE A 139 7.04 -8.86 -19.00
CA ILE A 139 6.76 -7.69 -19.84
C ILE A 139 7.42 -7.86 -21.21
N ASP A 140 8.71 -8.22 -21.26
CA ASP A 140 9.45 -8.44 -22.50
C ASP A 140 8.79 -9.54 -23.35
N ALA A 141 8.39 -10.66 -22.73
CA ALA A 141 7.71 -11.74 -23.43
C ALA A 141 6.29 -11.38 -23.93
N LEU A 142 5.61 -10.43 -23.29
CA LEU A 142 4.34 -9.88 -23.80
C LEU A 142 4.57 -8.90 -24.96
N LEU A 143 5.63 -8.08 -24.88
CA LEU A 143 6.02 -7.17 -25.97
C LEU A 143 6.50 -7.90 -27.21
N GLU A 144 7.08 -9.11 -27.09
CA GLU A 144 7.35 -9.99 -28.24
C GLU A 144 6.05 -10.43 -28.95
N ILE A 145 4.92 -10.54 -28.24
CA ILE A 145 3.62 -10.92 -28.80
C ILE A 145 2.87 -9.70 -29.34
N ASN A 146 2.89 -8.61 -28.60
CA ASN A 146 2.31 -7.32 -28.99
C ASN A 146 3.29 -6.18 -28.72
N PRO A 147 4.08 -5.74 -29.71
CA PRO A 147 5.02 -4.61 -29.56
C PRO A 147 4.35 -3.27 -29.22
N ASP A 148 3.06 -3.12 -29.55
CA ASP A 148 2.28 -1.89 -29.32
C ASP A 148 1.57 -1.89 -27.95
N MET A 149 1.81 -2.91 -27.10
CA MET A 149 1.23 -3.02 -25.77
C MET A 149 1.57 -1.79 -24.93
N LYS A 150 0.53 -1.13 -24.38
CA LYS A 150 0.69 -0.03 -23.43
C LYS A 150 0.88 -0.56 -22.02
N ILE A 151 1.76 0.09 -21.25
CA ILE A 151 2.02 -0.28 -19.86
C ILE A 151 1.67 0.90 -18.98
N LEU A 152 0.82 0.69 -17.97
CA LEU A 152 0.45 1.68 -16.98
C LEU A 152 0.93 1.26 -15.59
N GLY A 153 1.67 2.13 -14.91
CA GLY A 153 2.02 1.96 -13.51
C GLY A 153 1.02 2.65 -12.58
N LEU A 154 0.64 1.98 -11.49
CA LEU A 154 -0.10 2.59 -10.39
C LEU A 154 0.66 2.35 -9.08
N THR A 155 0.84 3.39 -8.29
CA THR A 155 1.50 3.29 -6.98
C THR A 155 1.08 4.43 -6.06
N ALA A 156 1.36 4.31 -4.77
CA ALA A 156 1.30 5.41 -3.80
C ALA A 156 2.71 5.91 -3.43
N THR A 157 3.74 5.34 -4.03
CA THR A 157 5.15 5.62 -3.73
C THR A 157 5.97 5.49 -5.01
N PRO A 158 6.03 6.55 -5.85
CA PRO A 158 6.64 6.49 -7.18
C PRO A 158 8.18 6.54 -7.14
N TYR A 159 8.78 5.92 -6.12
CA TYR A 159 10.23 5.90 -5.92
C TYR A 159 10.70 4.60 -5.27
N ARG A 160 11.98 4.27 -5.45
CA ARG A 160 12.70 3.16 -4.82
C ARG A 160 13.84 3.67 -3.97
N LEU A 161 14.24 2.84 -2.99
CA LEU A 161 15.35 3.14 -2.07
C LEU A 161 16.69 3.35 -2.73
N ASP A 162 16.96 2.57 -3.75
CA ASP A 162 18.28 2.43 -4.38
C ASP A 162 18.43 3.24 -5.66
N THR A 163 17.33 3.65 -6.29
CA THR A 163 17.34 4.17 -7.66
C THR A 163 16.55 5.45 -7.87
N GLY A 164 15.90 5.99 -6.83
CA GLY A 164 15.12 7.23 -6.93
C GLY A 164 13.75 7.03 -7.58
N ARG A 165 13.30 8.02 -8.34
CA ARG A 165 11.99 8.03 -9.00
C ARG A 165 11.87 6.93 -10.04
N LEU A 166 10.63 6.43 -10.24
CA LEU A 166 10.35 5.34 -11.19
C LEU A 166 10.35 5.77 -12.65
N ASP A 167 10.21 7.06 -12.90
CA ASP A 167 10.22 7.70 -14.24
C ASP A 167 11.58 8.31 -14.60
N GLU A 168 12.63 8.06 -13.79
CA GLU A 168 13.97 8.53 -14.00
C GLU A 168 14.96 7.39 -14.22
N GLY A 169 16.09 7.70 -14.89
CA GLY A 169 17.19 6.75 -15.16
C GLY A 169 17.06 6.03 -16.50
N ALA A 170 18.18 5.41 -16.93
CA ALA A 170 18.27 4.77 -18.25
C ALA A 170 17.42 3.50 -18.38
N ASP A 171 17.29 2.74 -17.28
CA ASP A 171 16.55 1.45 -17.26
C ASP A 171 15.11 1.62 -16.73
N ARG A 172 14.57 2.85 -16.77
CA ARG A 172 13.18 3.10 -16.33
C ARG A 172 12.18 2.30 -17.18
N LEU A 173 11.09 1.89 -16.59
CA LEU A 173 9.95 1.27 -17.27
C LEU A 173 8.88 2.30 -17.60
N PHE A 174 8.74 3.30 -16.75
CA PHE A 174 7.75 4.37 -16.89
C PHE A 174 8.45 5.64 -17.36
N ASP A 175 7.82 6.35 -18.27
CA ASP A 175 8.41 7.53 -18.90
C ASP A 175 8.05 8.81 -18.17
N GLN A 176 6.86 8.87 -17.58
CA GLN A 176 6.36 10.06 -16.90
C GLN A 176 5.34 9.72 -15.82
N ILE A 177 5.40 10.44 -14.69
CA ILE A 177 4.29 10.52 -13.74
C ILE A 177 3.29 11.54 -14.30
N VAL A 178 2.17 11.04 -14.84
CA VAL A 178 1.16 11.87 -15.51
C VAL A 178 0.16 12.51 -14.54
N TYR A 179 0.00 11.92 -13.35
CA TYR A 179 -0.87 12.45 -12.32
C TYR A 179 -0.36 12.10 -10.93
N THR A 180 -0.44 13.05 -10.00
CA THR A 180 -0.09 12.86 -8.59
C THR A 180 -1.20 13.42 -7.70
N TYR A 181 -1.65 12.61 -6.73
CA TYR A 181 -2.53 13.03 -5.65
C TYR A 181 -2.03 12.43 -4.34
N GLY A 182 -1.31 13.25 -3.58
CA GLY A 182 -0.55 12.84 -2.41
C GLY A 182 -1.38 12.74 -1.13
N VAL A 183 -0.72 12.36 -0.02
CA VAL A 183 -1.34 12.29 1.31
C VAL A 183 -1.78 13.69 1.77
N ALA A 184 -0.96 14.72 1.53
CA ALA A 184 -1.30 16.11 1.86
C ALA A 184 -2.57 16.57 1.16
N ASP A 185 -2.71 16.29 -0.14
CA ASP A 185 -3.89 16.62 -0.92
C ASP A 185 -5.14 15.93 -0.35
N GLY A 186 -5.02 14.63 -0.07
CA GLY A 186 -6.13 13.86 0.50
C GLY A 186 -6.58 14.36 1.87
N ILE A 187 -5.66 14.82 2.72
CA ILE A 187 -5.98 15.43 4.02
C ILE A 187 -6.60 16.80 3.83
N ARG A 188 -6.02 17.64 2.98
CA ARG A 188 -6.54 18.99 2.66
C ARG A 188 -7.97 18.92 2.15
N ASP A 189 -8.25 17.99 1.26
CA ASP A 189 -9.56 17.84 0.62
C ASP A 189 -10.54 16.99 1.46
N GLY A 190 -10.15 16.54 2.65
CA GLY A 190 -10.98 15.76 3.56
C GLY A 190 -11.28 14.33 3.09
N PHE A 191 -10.50 13.78 2.16
CA PHE A 191 -10.59 12.38 1.74
C PHE A 191 -9.69 11.43 2.52
N LEU A 192 -8.74 12.00 3.27
CA LEU A 192 -7.92 11.29 4.23
C LEU A 192 -8.04 11.95 5.61
N ALA A 193 -7.96 11.14 6.66
CA ALA A 193 -7.91 11.62 8.04
C ALA A 193 -6.49 12.11 8.38
N PRO A 194 -6.35 13.21 9.13
CA PRO A 194 -5.06 13.72 9.56
C PRO A 194 -4.30 12.70 10.40
N LEU A 195 -2.97 12.71 10.31
CA LEU A 195 -2.07 12.04 11.23
C LEU A 195 -1.57 13.06 12.26
N THR A 196 -1.51 12.63 13.51
CA THR A 196 -0.94 13.43 14.60
C THR A 196 0.11 12.59 15.32
N SER A 197 1.24 13.17 15.69
CA SER A 197 2.28 12.46 16.42
C SER A 197 2.38 12.99 17.85
N LYS A 198 2.76 12.11 18.78
CA LYS A 198 3.24 12.47 20.12
C LYS A 198 4.68 11.97 20.24
N PRO A 199 5.60 12.75 20.81
CA PRO A 199 6.98 12.30 21.03
C PRO A 199 6.98 11.03 21.88
N THR A 200 7.89 10.11 21.58
CA THR A 200 8.14 8.88 22.34
C THR A 200 9.40 9.05 23.20
N ALA A 201 9.36 8.53 24.42
CA ALA A 201 10.52 8.51 25.30
C ALA A 201 11.40 7.27 25.03
N THR A 202 10.77 6.18 24.57
CA THR A 202 11.44 4.94 24.18
C THR A 202 11.77 4.98 22.70
N GLU A 203 13.00 4.66 22.35
CA GLU A 203 13.48 4.62 20.96
C GLU A 203 14.31 3.36 20.74
N TYR A 204 14.24 2.80 19.52
CA TYR A 204 15.08 1.67 19.14
C TYR A 204 16.44 2.14 18.65
N ASP A 205 17.51 1.62 19.27
CA ASP A 205 18.87 1.78 18.74
C ASP A 205 19.16 0.65 17.73
N VAL A 206 19.37 1.03 16.46
CA VAL A 206 19.67 0.12 15.37
C VAL A 206 21.11 0.24 14.87
N ASN A 207 21.98 0.90 15.66
CA ASN A 207 23.39 0.99 15.32
C ASN A 207 24.01 -0.40 15.21
N GLY A 208 24.81 -0.62 14.17
CA GLY A 208 25.45 -1.93 13.90
C GLY A 208 24.54 -2.98 13.24
N VAL A 209 23.25 -2.72 13.03
CA VAL A 209 22.40 -3.66 12.28
C VAL A 209 22.76 -3.63 10.80
N GLY A 210 23.18 -4.78 10.26
CA GLY A 210 23.55 -4.91 8.85
C GLY A 210 22.38 -4.70 7.91
N ARG A 211 22.66 -4.31 6.64
CA ARG A 211 21.68 -4.05 5.59
C ARG A 211 21.67 -5.16 4.54
N LEU A 212 20.52 -5.36 3.90
CA LEU A 212 20.32 -6.28 2.77
C LEU A 212 19.18 -5.74 1.88
N GLY A 213 19.43 -5.61 0.57
CA GLY A 213 18.42 -5.13 -0.38
C GLY A 213 17.91 -3.72 -0.10
N GLY A 214 18.78 -2.83 0.44
CA GLY A 214 18.41 -1.45 0.75
C GLY A 214 17.74 -1.25 2.12
N ASP A 215 17.37 -2.30 2.86
CA ASP A 215 16.79 -2.19 4.20
C ASP A 215 17.60 -3.00 5.23
N TYR A 216 17.24 -2.93 6.51
CA TYR A 216 17.86 -3.70 7.58
C TYR A 216 17.66 -5.20 7.37
N LYS A 217 18.67 -6.01 7.71
CA LYS A 217 18.52 -7.47 7.80
C LYS A 217 17.50 -7.80 8.88
N GLN A 218 16.34 -8.32 8.48
CA GLN A 218 15.17 -8.50 9.36
C GLN A 218 15.49 -9.29 10.64
N ARG A 219 16.21 -10.40 10.53
CA ARG A 219 16.56 -11.24 11.69
C ARG A 219 17.47 -10.49 12.66
N ALA A 220 18.50 -9.81 12.17
CA ALA A 220 19.42 -9.05 13.03
C ALA A 220 18.70 -7.85 13.68
N LEU A 221 17.79 -7.21 12.95
CA LEU A 221 16.95 -6.13 13.48
C LEU A 221 16.06 -6.66 14.62
N GLU A 222 15.37 -7.76 14.42
CA GLU A 222 14.50 -8.37 15.43
C GLU A 222 15.30 -8.77 16.69
N GLU A 223 16.49 -9.35 16.56
CA GLU A 223 17.36 -9.72 17.66
C GLU A 223 17.78 -8.51 18.53
N VAL A 224 17.99 -7.35 17.91
CA VAL A 224 18.40 -6.12 18.60
C VAL A 224 17.25 -5.44 19.32
N ILE A 225 16.06 -5.37 18.72
CA ILE A 225 14.93 -4.59 19.26
C ILE A 225 13.93 -5.43 20.06
N ASN A 226 13.82 -6.74 19.81
CA ASN A 226 12.88 -7.60 20.52
C ASN A 226 13.43 -8.05 21.88
N ARG A 227 13.51 -7.13 22.81
CA ARG A 227 13.96 -7.33 24.19
C ARG A 227 12.82 -7.09 25.14
N THR A 228 12.74 -7.88 26.22
CA THR A 228 11.64 -7.82 27.19
C THR A 228 11.48 -6.43 27.81
N ASP A 229 12.59 -5.80 28.20
CA ASP A 229 12.63 -4.47 28.81
C ASP A 229 12.12 -3.39 27.84
N LEU A 230 12.51 -3.47 26.55
CA LEU A 230 12.04 -2.54 25.52
C LEU A 230 10.57 -2.76 25.17
N ASN A 231 10.13 -4.02 25.04
CA ASN A 231 8.73 -4.35 24.75
C ASN A 231 7.82 -3.84 25.88
N ASP A 232 8.23 -4.01 27.14
CA ASP A 232 7.50 -3.50 28.30
C ASP A 232 7.42 -1.96 28.32
N ALA A 233 8.52 -1.27 28.03
CA ALA A 233 8.57 0.18 27.98
C ALA A 233 7.68 0.74 26.86
N VAL A 234 7.82 0.19 25.62
CA VAL A 234 7.05 0.61 24.46
C VAL A 234 5.54 0.38 24.67
N VAL A 235 5.15 -0.80 25.17
CA VAL A 235 3.72 -1.12 25.41
C VAL A 235 3.16 -0.21 26.50
N SER A 236 3.92 0.10 27.57
CA SER A 236 3.51 1.04 28.61
C SER A 236 3.23 2.42 28.02
N GLU A 237 4.11 2.88 27.16
CA GLU A 237 4.00 4.17 26.52
C GLU A 237 2.83 4.24 25.53
N ILE A 238 2.59 3.17 24.76
CA ILE A 238 1.42 3.07 23.85
C ILE A 238 0.12 3.16 24.67
N ILE A 239 0.01 2.40 25.75
CA ILE A 239 -1.17 2.42 26.63
C ILE A 239 -1.41 3.82 27.22
N ALA A 240 -0.35 4.45 27.75
CA ALA A 240 -0.46 5.76 28.36
C ALA A 240 -0.87 6.86 27.38
N LYS A 241 -0.28 6.86 26.16
CA LYS A 241 -0.52 7.89 25.14
C LYS A 241 -1.73 7.64 24.28
N GLY A 242 -2.15 6.37 24.16
CA GLY A 242 -3.26 5.91 23.34
C GLY A 242 -4.54 5.62 24.12
N ASN A 243 -4.67 6.03 25.38
CA ASN A 243 -5.79 5.73 26.27
C ASN A 243 -7.17 6.23 25.75
N ASP A 244 -7.15 7.23 24.86
CA ASP A 244 -8.32 7.80 24.19
C ASP A 244 -8.59 7.14 22.80
N ARG A 245 -7.81 6.12 22.41
CA ARG A 245 -7.88 5.44 21.10
C ARG A 245 -8.51 4.05 21.21
N ARG A 246 -9.22 3.66 20.16
CA ARG A 246 -10.05 2.45 20.16
C ARG A 246 -9.52 1.31 19.30
N SER A 247 -8.68 1.60 18.31
CA SER A 247 -8.24 0.63 17.32
C SER A 247 -6.78 0.85 16.96
N TRP A 248 -5.91 0.03 17.54
CA TRP A 248 -4.46 0.20 17.49
C TRP A 248 -3.82 -0.79 16.52
N LEU A 249 -2.93 -0.30 15.66
CA LEU A 249 -2.18 -1.13 14.73
C LEU A 249 -0.68 -0.96 14.97
N CYS A 250 -0.02 -2.02 15.43
CA CYS A 250 1.40 -2.02 15.77
C CYS A 250 2.20 -2.77 14.69
N PHE A 251 3.14 -2.11 14.06
CA PHE A 251 4.04 -2.70 13.05
C PHE A 251 5.33 -3.14 13.71
N CYS A 252 5.52 -4.45 13.87
CA CYS A 252 6.67 -5.06 14.52
C CYS A 252 7.73 -5.51 13.51
N ALA A 253 9.01 -5.57 13.93
CA ALA A 253 10.12 -5.92 13.05
C ALA A 253 10.18 -7.40 12.68
N GLY A 254 9.59 -8.29 13.47
CA GLY A 254 9.63 -9.73 13.24
C GLY A 254 8.38 -10.44 13.74
N VAL A 255 8.28 -11.73 13.41
CA VAL A 255 7.17 -12.59 13.85
C VAL A 255 7.20 -12.76 15.37
N LYS A 256 8.38 -13.07 15.92
CA LYS A 256 8.54 -13.25 17.37
C LYS A 256 8.23 -11.95 18.10
N ALA A 257 8.72 -10.80 17.60
CA ALA A 257 8.43 -9.50 18.18
C ALA A 257 6.92 -9.19 18.20
N ALA A 258 6.18 -9.53 17.15
CA ALA A 258 4.73 -9.32 17.11
C ALA A 258 4.01 -10.19 18.17
N LEU A 259 4.44 -11.42 18.39
CA LEU A 259 3.88 -12.31 19.39
C LEU A 259 4.23 -11.87 20.82
N ASP A 260 5.49 -11.52 21.08
CA ASP A 260 5.95 -11.09 22.41
C ASP A 260 5.24 -9.79 22.82
N VAL A 261 5.13 -8.81 21.92
CA VAL A 261 4.43 -7.53 22.17
C VAL A 261 2.92 -7.76 22.39
N ARG A 262 2.27 -8.65 21.63
CA ARG A 262 0.89 -9.07 21.90
C ARG A 262 0.71 -9.56 23.33
N ASP A 263 1.62 -10.43 23.78
CA ASP A 263 1.52 -11.05 25.11
C ASP A 263 1.71 -10.00 26.23
N VAL A 264 2.59 -9.00 26.03
CA VAL A 264 2.73 -7.86 26.94
C VAL A 264 1.44 -7.03 26.97
N PHE A 265 0.80 -6.73 25.85
CA PHE A 265 -0.51 -6.05 25.83
C PHE A 265 -1.57 -6.82 26.61
N ARG A 266 -1.66 -8.13 26.39
CA ARG A 266 -2.63 -9.01 27.05
C ARG A 266 -2.41 -9.07 28.56
N SER A 267 -1.16 -9.14 29.03
CA SER A 267 -0.83 -9.13 30.45
C SER A 267 -1.27 -7.84 31.15
N ARG A 268 -1.49 -6.78 30.38
CA ARG A 268 -1.96 -5.46 30.86
C ARG A 268 -3.45 -5.20 30.60
N GLY A 269 -4.20 -6.25 30.23
CA GLY A 269 -5.65 -6.17 30.06
C GLY A 269 -6.12 -5.59 28.71
N ILE A 270 -5.22 -5.36 27.75
CA ILE A 270 -5.60 -4.93 26.39
C ILE A 270 -5.93 -6.16 25.55
N THR A 271 -7.11 -6.15 24.91
CA THR A 271 -7.46 -7.19 23.93
C THR A 271 -6.57 -7.03 22.68
N CYS A 272 -5.64 -7.98 22.52
CA CYS A 272 -4.63 -7.91 21.47
C CYS A 272 -4.46 -9.25 20.76
N GLU A 273 -4.34 -9.23 19.44
CA GLU A 273 -4.01 -10.38 18.59
C GLU A 273 -2.81 -10.07 17.68
N ALA A 274 -2.11 -11.12 17.25
CA ALA A 274 -1.01 -11.00 16.32
C ALA A 274 -1.38 -11.55 14.94
N VAL A 275 -1.06 -10.81 13.88
CA VAL A 275 -1.21 -11.25 12.48
C VAL A 275 0.16 -11.26 11.81
N THR A 276 0.63 -12.44 11.46
CA THR A 276 1.93 -12.67 10.83
C THR A 276 1.80 -13.50 9.55
N GLY A 277 2.91 -13.72 8.85
CA GLY A 277 2.93 -14.62 7.69
C GLY A 277 2.49 -16.04 8.01
N ASP A 278 2.75 -16.50 9.23
CA ASP A 278 2.44 -17.84 9.71
C ASP A 278 1.00 -18.00 10.22
N THR A 279 0.24 -16.89 10.36
CA THR A 279 -1.15 -16.94 10.82
C THR A 279 -2.04 -17.61 9.76
N PRO A 280 -2.74 -18.72 10.08
CA PRO A 280 -3.62 -19.41 9.15
C PRO A 280 -4.70 -18.48 8.58
N LYS A 281 -5.09 -18.71 7.32
CA LYS A 281 -6.01 -17.83 6.56
C LYS A 281 -7.32 -17.57 7.30
N GLU A 282 -7.95 -18.61 7.83
CA GLU A 282 -9.22 -18.50 8.55
C GLU A 282 -9.08 -17.77 9.89
N GLU A 283 -8.00 -18.03 10.62
CA GLU A 283 -7.69 -17.33 11.86
C GLU A 283 -7.41 -15.85 11.59
N ARG A 284 -6.61 -15.54 10.56
CA ARG A 284 -6.36 -14.16 10.13
C ARG A 284 -7.66 -13.43 9.80
N ARG A 285 -8.56 -14.08 9.03
CA ARG A 285 -9.86 -13.51 8.69
C ARG A 285 -10.67 -13.19 9.95
N ARG A 286 -10.76 -14.13 10.89
CA ARG A 286 -11.48 -13.93 12.16
C ARG A 286 -10.90 -12.78 12.98
N ILE A 287 -9.56 -12.74 13.15
CA ILE A 287 -8.89 -11.66 13.89
C ILE A 287 -9.21 -10.30 13.26
N LEU A 288 -9.13 -10.19 11.94
CA LEU A 288 -9.39 -8.93 11.24
C LEU A 288 -10.86 -8.52 11.29
N GLU A 289 -11.80 -9.45 11.27
CA GLU A 289 -13.23 -9.18 11.49
C GLU A 289 -13.50 -8.70 12.92
N ASP A 290 -12.89 -9.35 13.92
CA ASP A 290 -12.99 -8.94 15.32
C ASP A 290 -12.37 -7.57 15.57
N PHE A 291 -11.25 -7.26 14.93
CA PHE A 291 -10.61 -5.95 14.99
C PHE A 291 -11.48 -4.85 14.34
N LYS A 292 -12.05 -5.12 13.16
CA LYS A 292 -12.97 -4.20 12.49
C LYS A 292 -14.25 -3.95 13.30
N ALA A 293 -14.70 -4.95 14.07
CA ALA A 293 -15.84 -4.85 14.95
C ALA A 293 -15.53 -4.28 16.34
N TYR A 294 -14.28 -3.84 16.57
CA TYR A 294 -13.78 -3.32 17.85
C TYR A 294 -13.89 -4.32 19.03
N ARG A 295 -13.95 -5.63 18.74
CA ARG A 295 -13.84 -6.69 19.76
C ARG A 295 -12.39 -6.91 20.19
N ILE A 296 -11.45 -6.59 19.31
CA ILE A 296 -10.01 -6.54 19.56
C ILE A 296 -9.59 -5.07 19.45
N GLN A 297 -8.91 -4.54 20.48
CA GLN A 297 -8.44 -3.16 20.51
C GLN A 297 -7.12 -2.99 19.76
N CYS A 298 -6.21 -3.96 19.85
CA CYS A 298 -4.87 -3.89 19.28
C CYS A 298 -4.60 -5.07 18.35
N VAL A 299 -3.99 -4.80 17.22
CA VAL A 299 -3.38 -5.84 16.37
C VAL A 299 -1.90 -5.53 16.20
N THR A 300 -1.05 -6.47 16.61
CA THR A 300 0.37 -6.48 16.26
C THR A 300 0.57 -7.22 14.95
N ASN A 301 1.45 -6.74 14.09
CA ASN A 301 1.70 -7.42 12.83
C ASN A 301 3.15 -7.29 12.35
N ASN A 302 3.57 -8.27 11.54
CA ASN A 302 4.83 -8.22 10.82
C ASN A 302 4.55 -8.33 9.31
N SER A 303 4.71 -7.22 8.59
CA SER A 303 4.66 -7.10 7.12
C SER A 303 3.35 -7.56 6.42
N VAL A 304 2.35 -8.06 7.12
CA VAL A 304 1.12 -8.63 6.52
C VAL A 304 0.06 -7.56 6.27
N LEU A 305 -0.04 -6.58 7.16
CA LEU A 305 -1.08 -5.55 7.09
C LEU A 305 -0.61 -4.24 6.44
N THR A 306 0.56 -4.24 5.85
CA THR A 306 1.10 -3.10 5.08
C THR A 306 0.41 -2.92 3.74
N THR A 307 -0.11 -3.99 3.14
CA THR A 307 -0.88 -3.99 1.88
C THR A 307 -2.20 -4.75 2.04
N GLY A 308 -3.21 -4.45 1.21
CA GLY A 308 -4.48 -5.19 1.18
C GLY A 308 -5.42 -5.04 2.38
N PHE A 309 -4.97 -4.55 3.53
CA PHE A 309 -5.81 -4.39 4.71
C PHE A 309 -6.59 -3.07 4.69
N ASN A 310 -7.92 -3.14 4.86
CA ASN A 310 -8.79 -1.98 4.88
C ASN A 310 -9.64 -1.94 6.16
N HIS A 311 -9.29 -1.04 7.09
CA HIS A 311 -10.08 -0.72 8.27
C HIS A 311 -10.05 0.79 8.53
N LYS A 312 -11.19 1.46 8.38
CA LYS A 312 -11.31 2.91 8.54
C LYS A 312 -11.15 3.36 10.01
N GLY A 313 -11.38 2.45 10.94
CA GLY A 313 -11.36 2.74 12.37
C GLY A 313 -9.98 2.81 13.02
N VAL A 314 -8.90 2.45 12.33
CA VAL A 314 -7.54 2.55 12.92
C VAL A 314 -7.24 3.99 13.30
N ASP A 315 -7.14 4.26 14.58
CA ASP A 315 -6.94 5.61 15.16
C ASP A 315 -5.64 5.75 15.97
N LEU A 316 -4.85 4.66 16.08
CA LEU A 316 -3.48 4.67 16.55
C LEU A 316 -2.61 3.74 15.71
N ILE A 317 -1.45 4.23 15.30
CA ILE A 317 -0.38 3.44 14.68
C ILE A 317 0.87 3.54 15.56
N ALA A 318 1.48 2.40 15.88
CA ALA A 318 2.79 2.33 16.51
C ALA A 318 3.82 1.77 15.53
N PHE A 319 4.82 2.58 15.19
CA PHE A 319 5.97 2.13 14.42
C PHE A 319 7.00 1.51 15.35
N MET A 320 6.99 0.19 15.39
CA MET A 320 7.92 -0.65 16.14
C MET A 320 8.86 -1.42 15.20
N ARG A 321 8.94 -0.98 13.95
CA ARG A 321 9.80 -1.55 12.91
C ARG A 321 10.64 -0.44 12.28
N PRO A 322 11.90 -0.29 12.68
CA PRO A 322 12.85 0.53 11.94
C PRO A 322 12.96 0.05 10.49
N THR A 323 12.92 0.97 9.54
CA THR A 323 13.10 0.68 8.11
C THR A 323 13.77 1.84 7.39
N LEU A 324 14.55 1.53 6.38
CA LEU A 324 15.11 2.50 5.44
C LEU A 324 14.14 2.73 4.27
N SER A 325 13.10 1.88 4.14
CA SER A 325 12.13 1.94 3.06
C SER A 325 11.08 3.02 3.27
N LEU A 326 11.20 4.09 2.50
CA LEU A 326 10.21 5.17 2.45
C LEU A 326 8.83 4.62 2.01
N SER A 327 8.81 3.72 1.02
CA SER A 327 7.57 3.07 0.56
C SER A 327 6.88 2.30 1.69
N LEU A 328 7.65 1.53 2.47
CA LEU A 328 7.10 0.78 3.60
C LEU A 328 6.56 1.74 4.69
N TYR A 329 7.28 2.81 4.99
CA TYR A 329 6.85 3.84 5.92
C TYR A 329 5.52 4.48 5.50
N VAL A 330 5.42 4.93 4.24
CA VAL A 330 4.19 5.55 3.69
C VAL A 330 3.03 4.54 3.69
N GLN A 331 3.26 3.28 3.35
CA GLN A 331 2.24 2.24 3.40
C GLN A 331 1.75 1.96 4.83
N MET A 332 2.65 1.88 5.82
CA MET A 332 2.29 1.71 7.23
C MET A 332 1.44 2.89 7.73
N ALA A 333 1.90 4.10 7.50
CA ALA A 333 1.19 5.33 7.90
C ALA A 333 -0.17 5.47 7.21
N GLY A 334 -0.24 5.10 5.93
CA GLY A 334 -1.46 5.11 5.13
C GLY A 334 -2.59 4.21 5.66
N ARG A 335 -2.29 3.28 6.60
CA ARG A 335 -3.35 2.52 7.28
C ARG A 335 -4.16 3.39 8.25
N GLY A 336 -3.56 4.45 8.77
CA GLY A 336 -4.21 5.41 9.67
C GLY A 336 -4.90 6.57 8.97
N THR A 337 -4.64 6.82 7.71
CA THR A 337 -5.21 8.00 7.01
C THR A 337 -6.66 7.82 6.57
N ARG A 338 -7.23 6.61 6.59
CA ARG A 338 -8.61 6.41 6.14
C ARG A 338 -9.60 7.14 7.02
N PRO A 339 -10.51 7.98 6.46
CA PRO A 339 -11.47 8.72 7.25
C PRO A 339 -12.60 7.82 7.76
N LEU A 340 -13.10 8.14 8.94
CA LEU A 340 -14.34 7.61 9.49
C LEU A 340 -15.25 8.79 9.78
N TYR A 341 -16.04 9.20 8.79
CA TYR A 341 -16.91 10.36 8.87
C TYR A 341 -18.04 10.15 9.89
N LYS A 342 -18.56 11.26 10.41
CA LYS A 342 -19.80 11.25 11.19
C LYS A 342 -20.93 10.65 10.35
N PRO A 343 -21.65 9.63 10.85
CA PRO A 343 -22.77 9.06 10.13
C PRO A 343 -23.84 10.11 9.76
N GLY A 344 -24.30 10.10 8.50
CA GLY A 344 -25.31 11.01 8.00
C GLY A 344 -24.84 12.44 7.74
N ALA A 345 -23.56 12.76 7.89
CA ALA A 345 -23.03 14.07 7.51
C ALA A 345 -22.95 14.21 5.98
N PRO A 346 -23.18 15.41 5.43
CA PRO A 346 -22.90 15.69 4.02
C PRO A 346 -21.40 15.55 3.73
N LEU A 347 -21.04 15.19 2.50
CA LEU A 347 -19.67 14.98 2.06
C LEU A 347 -19.38 15.65 0.69
N ASP A 348 -20.25 16.57 0.28
CA ASP A 348 -20.22 17.12 -1.06
C ASP A 348 -19.09 18.13 -1.23
N THR A 349 -18.89 19.00 -0.24
CA THR A 349 -17.82 20.01 -0.25
C THR A 349 -16.60 19.58 0.58
N VAL A 350 -15.47 20.26 0.45
CA VAL A 350 -14.29 20.07 1.29
C VAL A 350 -14.64 20.35 2.76
N GLU A 351 -15.35 21.45 2.99
CA GLU A 351 -15.78 21.91 4.31
C GLU A 351 -16.67 20.85 4.99
N ASP A 352 -17.62 20.27 4.26
CA ASP A 352 -18.49 19.20 4.74
C ASP A 352 -17.66 17.97 5.18
N ARG A 353 -16.72 17.52 4.34
CA ARG A 353 -15.88 16.37 4.65
C ARG A 353 -14.98 16.61 5.86
N LEU A 354 -14.34 17.78 5.96
CA LEU A 354 -13.52 18.15 7.11
C LEU A 354 -14.35 18.25 8.38
N ALA A 355 -15.54 18.85 8.31
CA ALA A 355 -16.49 18.89 9.43
C ALA A 355 -16.94 17.48 9.83
N ALA A 356 -17.22 16.61 8.86
CA ALA A 356 -17.62 15.22 9.09
C ALA A 356 -16.50 14.39 9.73
N ILE A 357 -15.22 14.62 9.41
CA ILE A 357 -14.06 14.02 10.09
C ILE A 357 -13.97 14.53 11.52
N SER A 358 -14.01 15.87 11.70
CA SER A 358 -13.87 16.52 13.02
C SER A 358 -14.96 16.10 14.00
N ALA A 359 -16.18 15.92 13.52
CA ALA A 359 -17.33 15.48 14.33
C ALA A 359 -17.52 13.95 14.34
N GLY A 360 -16.67 13.23 13.63
CA GLY A 360 -16.74 11.77 13.48
C GLY A 360 -16.10 11.01 14.64
N PRO A 361 -16.26 9.68 14.65
CA PRO A 361 -15.67 8.82 15.69
C PRO A 361 -14.14 8.80 15.66
N LYS A 362 -13.52 9.17 14.53
CA LYS A 362 -12.08 9.24 14.33
C LYS A 362 -11.71 10.61 13.76
N ARG A 363 -11.27 11.51 14.61
CA ARG A 363 -10.86 12.87 14.21
C ARG A 363 -9.49 12.91 13.53
N ASN A 364 -8.60 12.01 13.93
CA ASN A 364 -7.25 11.82 13.41
C ASN A 364 -6.74 10.41 13.75
N CYS A 365 -5.56 10.05 13.28
CA CYS A 365 -4.85 8.87 13.75
C CYS A 365 -3.57 9.30 14.49
N LEU A 366 -3.41 8.82 15.72
CA LEU A 366 -2.20 9.03 16.52
C LEU A 366 -1.09 8.13 16.00
N VAL A 367 0.07 8.71 15.71
CA VAL A 367 1.30 8.01 15.36
C VAL A 367 2.25 8.06 16.57
N LEU A 368 2.71 6.89 17.01
CA LEU A 368 3.78 6.72 17.98
C LEU A 368 4.97 6.09 17.28
N ASP A 369 6.07 6.83 17.16
CA ASP A 369 7.22 6.44 16.36
C ASP A 369 8.41 6.06 17.25
N PHE A 370 8.50 4.78 17.60
CA PHE A 370 9.64 4.20 18.33
C PHE A 370 10.82 3.88 17.40
N ALA A 371 10.60 3.94 16.10
CA ALA A 371 11.53 3.52 15.04
C ALA A 371 12.27 4.69 14.39
N LYS A 372 12.02 5.94 14.80
CA LYS A 372 12.58 7.18 14.23
C LYS A 372 12.33 7.32 12.71
N LEU A 373 11.16 6.88 12.25
CA LEU A 373 10.82 6.96 10.83
C LEU A 373 10.50 8.38 10.41
N VAL A 374 9.84 9.15 11.27
CA VAL A 374 9.54 10.59 11.03
C VAL A 374 10.83 11.40 10.97
N ASP A 375 11.78 11.17 11.86
CA ASP A 375 13.08 11.86 11.84
C ASP A 375 13.87 11.53 10.58
N ARG A 376 13.76 10.28 10.11
CA ARG A 376 14.49 9.79 8.94
C ARG A 376 13.87 10.23 7.62
N HIS A 377 12.56 10.10 7.51
CA HIS A 377 11.82 10.23 6.23
C HIS A 377 11.01 11.53 6.14
N GLY A 378 10.86 12.25 7.22
CA GLY A 378 9.95 13.39 7.34
C GLY A 378 8.52 12.99 7.67
N PRO A 379 7.64 13.96 7.95
CA PRO A 379 6.20 13.73 8.09
C PRO A 379 5.60 13.11 6.83
N VAL A 380 4.65 12.17 6.96
CA VAL A 380 4.10 11.40 5.82
C VAL A 380 3.40 12.29 4.77
N ASP A 381 2.83 13.38 5.20
CA ASP A 381 2.17 14.38 4.36
C ASP A 381 3.14 15.36 3.68
N MET A 382 4.43 15.33 4.03
CA MET A 382 5.51 16.14 3.49
C MET A 382 6.66 15.31 2.93
N VAL A 383 6.42 14.03 2.65
CA VAL A 383 7.46 13.16 2.13
C VAL A 383 7.84 13.57 0.72
N GLU A 384 9.07 14.06 0.57
CA GLU A 384 9.71 14.24 -0.73
C GLU A 384 10.77 13.14 -0.93
N PRO A 385 10.76 12.46 -2.08
CA PRO A 385 11.82 11.50 -2.39
C PRO A 385 13.17 12.22 -2.49
N LYS A 386 14.07 11.89 -1.60
CA LYS A 386 15.46 12.35 -1.70
C LYS A 386 16.14 11.59 -2.84
N ALA A 387 16.77 12.32 -3.76
CA ALA A 387 17.64 11.70 -4.76
C ALA A 387 18.68 10.80 -4.06
N PRO A 388 19.02 9.62 -4.63
CA PRO A 388 20.08 8.79 -4.09
C PRO A 388 21.35 9.65 -3.99
N SER A 389 21.94 9.76 -2.81
CA SER A 389 23.25 10.37 -2.66
C SER A 389 24.25 9.54 -3.45
N ALA A 390 24.93 10.12 -4.43
CA ALA A 390 26.05 9.49 -5.13
C ALA A 390 27.05 9.02 -4.07
N GLY A 391 27.14 7.69 -3.89
CA GLY A 391 27.79 7.08 -2.76
C GLY A 391 29.29 7.41 -2.65
N ASN A 392 29.64 8.01 -1.55
CA ASN A 392 30.87 7.69 -0.82
C ASN A 392 30.41 7.19 0.53
N GLY A 393 30.66 5.93 0.82
CA GLY A 393 30.24 5.07 1.93
C GLY A 393 30.28 5.62 3.36
N GLU A 394 29.84 6.83 3.62
CA GLU A 394 29.61 7.37 4.96
C GLU A 394 28.12 7.71 5.12
N PRO A 395 27.51 7.31 6.23
CA PRO A 395 26.12 7.65 6.53
C PRO A 395 26.00 9.14 6.83
N PRO A 396 24.90 9.79 6.42
CA PRO A 396 24.57 11.11 6.88
C PRO A 396 24.23 11.15 8.35
#